data_ba52384b35b4a465a950e6e8f2b52274
#
_entry.id   ba52384b35b4a465a950e6e8f2b52274
#
_cell.length_a   1.000
_cell.length_b   1.000
_cell.length_c   1.000
_cell.angle_alpha   90.00
_cell.angle_beta   90.00
_cell.angle_gamma   90.00
#
_symmetry.space_group_name_H-M   'P 1'
#
loop_
_entity.id
_entity.type
_entity.pdbx_description
1 polymer ?
#
loop_
_entity_poly.entity_id
_entity_poly.type
_entity_poly.pdbx_seq_one_letter_code
_entity_poly.pdbx_strand_id
1 'polypeptide(L)'
;MNLINTIFKGDKVIWMIFLMLCLISITEVFSASSTLTYGSQSHWGPITQHSVLLMFGVFIVWIMHSIPYKWFRVLAYPLLLIAVILLVVVMLMGIISSVRVNGAARWLTFFGVAFQPSELAKMAVIILTAAFLSKGQTEEGASPQAFKWIIGITFFVCALIIPENYSTGALLFATVFLMMIIGRIQWRKIVLLGGSILAVAALFVVFLRFTPDTILEQIPMGHRFTTVKHRLMNFGDEKVPAAKYDIQGDGAQVAHARIAIATSNVVGKGPGNSVERDFLSQAFSDFIFAIIVEELGLLGGIFVVSLYIWLLIRAGKIAQKCDRTFPAFLVLGIALLLVMQATFNMCVAVGLVPVTGQPLPLISKGGTSTWINCAYIGMILSVSRYTAKLDEEREAALQEALPLLVDADGNTIVPESDGEEVESEVQTATEPTIKEANEDSLLE
;
A
#
# COMPACT_ATOMS: atom_id res chain seq x y z
N MET A 1 -9.06 26.17 -19.45
CA MET A 1 -9.36 25.51 -18.15
C MET A 1 -9.98 24.13 -18.29
N ASN A 2 -10.54 23.77 -19.45
CA ASN A 2 -11.28 22.50 -19.63
C ASN A 2 -10.39 21.25 -19.87
N LEU A 3 -9.18 21.38 -20.41
CA LEU A 3 -8.32 20.24 -20.74
C LEU A 3 -7.79 19.53 -19.46
N ILE A 4 -7.37 20.33 -18.48
CA ILE A 4 -6.86 19.80 -17.19
C ILE A 4 -7.95 19.04 -16.45
N ASN A 5 -9.16 19.57 -16.40
CA ASN A 5 -10.31 18.90 -15.77
C ASN A 5 -10.75 17.63 -16.53
N THR A 6 -10.44 17.53 -17.82
CA THR A 6 -10.75 16.34 -18.63
C THR A 6 -9.75 15.21 -18.41
N ILE A 7 -8.46 15.56 -18.19
CA ILE A 7 -7.37 14.59 -18.01
C ILE A 7 -7.30 14.14 -16.54
N PHE A 8 -7.40 15.06 -15.58
CA PHE A 8 -7.28 14.80 -14.13
C PHE A 8 -8.66 14.69 -13.46
N LYS A 9 -9.47 13.74 -13.93
CA LYS A 9 -10.77 13.44 -13.29
C LYS A 9 -10.55 12.77 -11.94
N GLY A 10 -11.47 13.00 -10.99
CA GLY A 10 -11.40 12.49 -9.62
C GLY A 10 -10.78 13.49 -8.64
N ASP A 11 -10.33 13.01 -7.50
CA ASP A 11 -9.85 13.85 -6.41
C ASP A 11 -8.51 14.52 -6.73
N LYS A 12 -8.51 15.85 -6.79
CA LYS A 12 -7.33 16.66 -7.11
C LYS A 12 -6.23 16.54 -6.05
N VAL A 13 -6.60 16.27 -4.79
CA VAL A 13 -5.65 16.11 -3.69
C VAL A 13 -4.88 14.81 -3.83
N ILE A 14 -5.54 13.71 -4.21
CA ILE A 14 -4.87 12.43 -4.49
C ILE A 14 -3.89 12.57 -5.66
N TRP A 15 -4.28 13.28 -6.75
CA TRP A 15 -3.37 13.59 -7.85
C TRP A 15 -2.16 14.38 -7.39
N MET A 16 -2.36 15.42 -6.56
CA MET A 16 -1.28 16.24 -6.02
C MET A 16 -0.30 15.40 -5.19
N ILE A 17 -0.81 14.59 -4.25
CA ILE A 17 0.01 13.70 -3.42
C ILE A 17 0.81 12.75 -4.29
N PHE A 18 0.17 12.10 -5.28
CA PHE A 18 0.84 11.20 -6.22
C PHE A 18 1.97 11.89 -6.99
N LEU A 19 1.72 13.06 -7.56
CA LEU A 19 2.74 13.81 -8.31
C LEU A 19 3.89 14.28 -7.42
N MET A 20 3.61 14.69 -6.16
CA MET A 20 4.66 15.04 -5.19
C MET A 20 5.53 13.84 -4.83
N LEU A 21 4.94 12.67 -4.58
CA LEU A 21 5.70 11.45 -4.32
C LEU A 21 6.55 11.03 -5.54
N CYS A 22 6.02 11.17 -6.77
CA CYS A 22 6.79 10.92 -7.98
C CYS A 22 7.96 11.89 -8.16
N LEU A 23 7.77 13.17 -7.83
CA LEU A 23 8.81 14.19 -7.91
C LEU A 23 9.93 13.89 -6.91
N ILE A 24 9.58 13.57 -5.65
CA ILE A 24 10.55 13.12 -4.64
C ILE A 24 11.27 11.88 -5.13
N SER A 25 10.54 10.90 -5.71
CA SER A 25 11.14 9.67 -6.24
C SER A 25 12.22 9.96 -7.30
N ILE A 26 11.95 10.86 -8.24
CA ILE A 26 12.93 11.21 -9.29
C ILE A 26 14.18 11.86 -8.70
N THR A 27 14.00 12.81 -7.78
CA THR A 27 15.13 13.52 -7.15
C THR A 27 15.99 12.58 -6.31
N GLU A 28 15.37 11.75 -5.47
CA GLU A 28 16.08 10.88 -4.54
C GLU A 28 16.71 9.66 -5.21
N VAL A 29 16.02 9.06 -6.21
CA VAL A 29 16.62 7.97 -6.98
C VAL A 29 17.78 8.49 -7.84
N PHE A 30 17.72 9.73 -8.33
CA PHE A 30 18.85 10.37 -8.99
C PHE A 30 20.05 10.47 -8.06
N SER A 31 19.84 11.00 -6.86
CA SER A 31 20.88 11.10 -5.86
C SER A 31 21.44 9.72 -5.44
N ALA A 32 20.55 8.80 -5.05
CA ALA A 32 20.93 7.48 -4.54
C ALA A 32 21.54 6.54 -5.59
N SER A 33 21.42 6.84 -6.89
CA SER A 33 21.97 5.98 -7.96
C SER A 33 23.40 6.32 -8.38
N SER A 34 24.05 7.30 -7.76
CA SER A 34 25.44 7.65 -8.04
C SER A 34 26.39 6.44 -7.90
N THR A 35 26.15 5.57 -6.90
CA THR A 35 26.92 4.33 -6.70
C THR A 35 26.84 3.35 -7.87
N LEU A 36 25.68 3.28 -8.54
CA LEU A 36 25.50 2.42 -9.72
C LEU A 36 26.27 2.95 -10.95
N THR A 37 26.63 4.22 -10.95
CA THR A 37 27.34 4.86 -12.05
C THR A 37 28.83 4.68 -11.99
N TYR A 38 29.43 4.39 -10.85
CA TYR A 38 30.86 4.09 -10.74
C TYR A 38 31.27 2.82 -11.51
N GLY A 39 30.35 1.88 -11.73
CA GLY A 39 30.57 0.67 -12.55
C GLY A 39 30.12 0.77 -14.00
N SER A 40 29.32 1.77 -14.37
CA SER A 40 28.84 2.00 -15.74
C SER A 40 29.27 3.37 -16.21
N GLN A 41 29.88 3.48 -17.40
CA GLN A 41 30.40 4.75 -17.96
C GLN A 41 29.32 5.81 -18.26
N SER A 42 28.06 5.61 -17.86
CA SER A 42 26.95 6.53 -18.13
C SER A 42 26.21 6.91 -16.86
N HIS A 43 26.31 8.17 -16.44
CA HIS A 43 25.57 8.74 -15.31
C HIS A 43 24.04 8.82 -15.54
N TRP A 44 23.60 8.80 -16.78
CA TRP A 44 22.18 8.99 -17.14
C TRP A 44 21.37 7.68 -17.19
N GLY A 45 22.02 6.52 -17.27
CA GLY A 45 21.35 5.23 -17.44
C GLY A 45 20.32 4.90 -16.35
N PRO A 46 20.70 4.91 -15.06
CA PRO A 46 19.76 4.56 -13.96
C PRO A 46 18.58 5.53 -13.84
N ILE A 47 18.79 6.83 -14.13
CA ILE A 47 17.75 7.86 -14.07
C ILE A 47 16.76 7.71 -15.20
N THR A 48 17.25 7.60 -16.44
CA THR A 48 16.38 7.43 -17.61
C THR A 48 15.52 6.19 -17.46
N GLN A 49 16.10 5.08 -16.99
CA GLN A 49 15.35 3.86 -16.70
C GLN A 49 14.25 4.09 -15.65
N HIS A 50 14.57 4.75 -14.54
CA HIS A 50 13.58 5.02 -13.48
C HIS A 50 12.51 6.02 -13.94
N SER A 51 12.89 7.09 -14.64
CA SER A 51 11.95 8.07 -15.18
C SER A 51 11.00 7.44 -16.20
N VAL A 52 11.48 6.57 -17.08
CA VAL A 52 10.63 5.81 -18.02
C VAL A 52 9.66 4.88 -17.28
N LEU A 53 10.13 4.19 -16.22
CA LEU A 53 9.26 3.37 -15.38
C LEU A 53 8.17 4.19 -14.69
N LEU A 54 8.49 5.38 -14.20
CA LEU A 54 7.51 6.29 -13.59
C LEU A 54 6.54 6.87 -14.62
N MET A 55 7.01 7.27 -15.81
CA MET A 55 6.13 7.74 -16.90
C MET A 55 5.12 6.66 -17.28
N PHE A 56 5.58 5.41 -17.41
CA PHE A 56 4.69 4.28 -17.65
C PHE A 56 3.73 4.05 -16.45
N GLY A 57 4.21 4.28 -15.22
CA GLY A 57 3.38 4.28 -14.02
C GLY A 57 2.27 5.33 -14.07
N VAL A 58 2.56 6.57 -14.47
CA VAL A 58 1.56 7.64 -14.67
C VAL A 58 0.53 7.23 -15.72
N PHE A 59 0.97 6.58 -16.81
CA PHE A 59 0.07 6.05 -17.83
C PHE A 59 -0.84 4.94 -17.26
N ILE A 60 -0.32 4.07 -16.40
CA ILE A 60 -1.15 3.08 -15.66
C ILE A 60 -2.18 3.77 -14.79
N VAL A 61 -1.82 4.82 -14.04
CA VAL A 61 -2.79 5.60 -13.25
C VAL A 61 -3.88 6.15 -14.15
N TRP A 62 -3.52 6.70 -15.31
CA TRP A 62 -4.47 7.27 -16.26
C TRP A 62 -5.43 6.21 -16.86
N ILE A 63 -4.96 5.01 -17.14
CA ILE A 63 -5.82 3.89 -17.56
C ILE A 63 -6.72 3.46 -16.40
N MET A 64 -6.14 3.16 -15.24
CA MET A 64 -6.88 2.59 -14.11
C MET A 64 -7.95 3.53 -13.56
N HIS A 65 -7.69 4.86 -13.53
CA HIS A 65 -8.70 5.83 -13.10
C HIS A 65 -9.90 5.91 -14.07
N SER A 66 -9.71 5.53 -15.33
CA SER A 66 -10.75 5.54 -16.37
C SER A 66 -11.67 4.32 -16.28
N ILE A 67 -11.20 3.22 -15.70
CA ILE A 67 -11.96 1.97 -15.54
C ILE A 67 -12.97 2.15 -14.39
N PRO A 68 -14.27 1.85 -14.59
CA PRO A 68 -15.26 1.87 -13.50
C PRO A 68 -14.88 0.87 -12.40
N TYR A 69 -15.00 1.27 -11.12
CA TYR A 69 -14.61 0.45 -9.97
C TYR A 69 -15.26 -0.95 -9.92
N LYS A 70 -16.45 -1.10 -10.51
CA LYS A 70 -17.19 -2.37 -10.58
C LYS A 70 -16.35 -3.48 -11.23
N TRP A 71 -15.55 -3.15 -12.24
CA TRP A 71 -14.69 -4.10 -12.94
C TRP A 71 -13.56 -4.65 -12.09
N PHE A 72 -13.05 -3.89 -11.14
CA PHE A 72 -11.98 -4.36 -10.24
C PHE A 72 -12.44 -5.58 -9.42
N ARG A 73 -13.72 -5.61 -9.01
CA ARG A 73 -14.30 -6.77 -8.32
C ARG A 73 -14.29 -8.03 -9.19
N VAL A 74 -14.65 -7.89 -10.45
CA VAL A 74 -14.70 -9.03 -11.39
C VAL A 74 -13.29 -9.50 -11.76
N LEU A 75 -12.39 -8.55 -12.03
CA LEU A 75 -11.00 -8.82 -12.38
C LEU A 75 -10.18 -9.41 -11.23
N ALA A 76 -10.60 -9.25 -9.99
CA ALA A 76 -9.87 -9.76 -8.82
C ALA A 76 -9.74 -11.29 -8.80
N TYR A 77 -10.72 -12.03 -9.31
CA TYR A 77 -10.68 -13.50 -9.35
C TYR A 77 -9.63 -14.02 -10.34
N PRO A 78 -9.64 -13.65 -11.63
CA PRO A 78 -8.60 -14.08 -12.55
C PRO A 78 -7.22 -13.53 -12.14
N LEU A 79 -7.14 -12.32 -11.55
CA LEU A 79 -5.92 -11.75 -11.04
C LEU A 79 -5.32 -12.61 -9.92
N LEU A 80 -6.16 -13.08 -8.97
CA LEU A 80 -5.73 -13.99 -7.91
C LEU A 80 -5.22 -15.31 -8.51
N LEU A 81 -5.93 -15.90 -9.48
CA LEU A 81 -5.51 -17.14 -10.12
C LEU A 81 -4.14 -17.00 -10.79
N ILE A 82 -3.95 -15.95 -11.57
CA ILE A 82 -2.66 -15.64 -12.21
C ILE A 82 -1.57 -15.44 -11.15
N ALA A 83 -1.84 -14.68 -10.12
CA ALA A 83 -0.89 -14.41 -9.04
C ALA A 83 -0.46 -15.71 -8.32
N VAL A 84 -1.42 -16.60 -8.02
CA VAL A 84 -1.15 -17.91 -7.39
C VAL A 84 -0.29 -18.79 -8.31
N ILE A 85 -0.61 -18.87 -9.59
CA ILE A 85 0.19 -19.64 -10.57
C ILE A 85 1.62 -19.10 -10.59
N LEU A 86 1.80 -17.77 -10.68
CA LEU A 86 3.13 -17.15 -10.69
C LEU A 86 3.90 -17.34 -9.37
N LEU A 87 3.22 -17.31 -8.21
CA LEU A 87 3.82 -17.61 -6.92
C LEU A 87 4.31 -19.06 -6.84
N VAL A 88 3.50 -20.01 -7.32
CA VAL A 88 3.91 -21.44 -7.39
C VAL A 88 5.10 -21.62 -8.33
N VAL A 89 5.12 -20.96 -9.48
CA VAL A 89 6.25 -20.99 -10.42
C VAL A 89 7.53 -20.47 -9.73
N VAL A 90 7.46 -19.34 -9.04
CA VAL A 90 8.61 -18.77 -8.30
C VAL A 90 9.09 -19.73 -7.21
N MET A 91 8.17 -20.31 -6.44
CA MET A 91 8.48 -21.28 -5.40
C MET A 91 9.19 -22.51 -5.99
N LEU A 92 8.70 -23.07 -7.11
CA LEU A 92 9.33 -24.21 -7.78
C LEU A 92 10.70 -23.85 -8.35
N MET A 93 10.84 -22.67 -8.96
CA MET A 93 12.15 -22.18 -9.42
C MET A 93 13.13 -22.02 -8.27
N GLY A 94 12.70 -21.56 -7.10
CA GLY A 94 13.53 -21.47 -5.89
C GLY A 94 14.01 -22.82 -5.36
N ILE A 95 13.27 -23.90 -5.64
CA ILE A 95 13.64 -25.27 -5.27
C ILE A 95 14.61 -25.89 -6.30
N ILE A 96 14.32 -25.68 -7.59
CA ILE A 96 15.02 -26.40 -8.71
C ILE A 96 16.31 -25.67 -9.09
N SER A 97 16.30 -24.33 -9.18
CA SER A 97 17.45 -23.56 -9.63
C SER A 97 18.20 -22.91 -8.47
N SER A 98 19.54 -23.01 -8.52
CA SER A 98 20.46 -22.33 -7.58
C SER A 98 20.53 -20.81 -7.82
N VAL A 99 19.79 -20.27 -8.78
CA VAL A 99 19.77 -18.83 -9.09
C VAL A 99 18.91 -18.11 -8.06
N ARG A 100 19.55 -17.64 -7.01
CA ARG A 100 18.91 -16.87 -5.93
C ARG A 100 19.55 -15.50 -5.84
N VAL A 101 18.77 -14.44 -5.98
CA VAL A 101 19.22 -13.07 -5.72
C VAL A 101 19.02 -12.79 -4.23
N ASN A 102 20.11 -12.50 -3.51
CA ASN A 102 20.11 -12.32 -2.04
C ASN A 102 19.48 -13.52 -1.29
N GLY A 103 19.73 -14.74 -1.78
CA GLY A 103 19.23 -15.98 -1.15
C GLY A 103 17.75 -16.27 -1.37
N ALA A 104 17.01 -15.51 -2.17
CA ALA A 104 15.57 -15.68 -2.44
C ALA A 104 15.25 -15.69 -3.93
N ALA A 105 14.34 -16.58 -4.33
CA ALA A 105 13.69 -16.54 -5.64
C ALA A 105 12.40 -15.71 -5.47
N ARG A 106 12.47 -14.38 -5.67
CA ARG A 106 11.33 -13.46 -5.50
C ARG A 106 10.88 -12.83 -6.81
N TRP A 107 11.75 -12.84 -7.80
CA TRP A 107 11.63 -12.07 -9.03
C TRP A 107 11.60 -12.99 -10.23
N LEU A 108 10.64 -12.75 -11.11
CA LEU A 108 10.62 -13.30 -12.45
C LEU A 108 11.08 -12.21 -13.42
N THR A 109 12.05 -12.51 -14.26
CA THR A 109 12.50 -11.58 -15.30
C THR A 109 11.76 -11.86 -16.60
N PHE A 110 10.91 -10.93 -17.03
CA PHE A 110 10.26 -10.94 -18.31
C PHE A 110 10.78 -9.77 -19.16
N PHE A 111 11.35 -10.04 -20.33
CA PHE A 111 11.88 -9.02 -21.24
C PHE A 111 12.81 -7.99 -20.56
N GLY A 112 13.63 -8.43 -19.62
CA GLY A 112 14.55 -7.55 -18.89
C GLY A 112 13.94 -6.76 -17.74
N VAL A 113 12.64 -6.90 -17.48
CA VAL A 113 11.96 -6.28 -16.34
C VAL A 113 11.74 -7.31 -15.25
N ALA A 114 12.22 -7.02 -14.03
CA ALA A 114 11.99 -7.86 -12.88
C ALA A 114 10.56 -7.67 -12.35
N PHE A 115 9.77 -8.75 -12.35
CA PHE A 115 8.40 -8.81 -11.89
C PHE A 115 8.30 -9.59 -10.58
N GLN A 116 7.60 -9.04 -9.58
CA GLN A 116 7.38 -9.67 -8.28
C GLN A 116 5.93 -10.16 -8.15
N PRO A 117 5.65 -11.47 -8.24
CA PRO A 117 4.29 -12.00 -8.19
C PRO A 117 3.53 -11.71 -6.90
N SER A 118 4.22 -11.59 -5.77
CA SER A 118 3.59 -11.27 -4.49
C SER A 118 2.93 -9.88 -4.46
N GLU A 119 3.39 -8.92 -5.27
CA GLU A 119 2.75 -7.61 -5.40
C GLU A 119 1.35 -7.74 -6.05
N LEU A 120 1.27 -8.56 -7.12
CA LEU A 120 0.01 -8.86 -7.78
C LEU A 120 -0.95 -9.61 -6.86
N ALA A 121 -0.42 -10.56 -6.08
CA ALA A 121 -1.21 -11.32 -5.09
C ALA A 121 -1.77 -10.41 -4.00
N LYS A 122 -0.98 -9.46 -3.47
CA LYS A 122 -1.46 -8.44 -2.51
C LYS A 122 -2.64 -7.67 -3.09
N MET A 123 -2.52 -7.18 -4.33
CA MET A 123 -3.59 -6.44 -5.01
C MET A 123 -4.87 -7.27 -5.09
N ALA A 124 -4.79 -8.51 -5.56
CA ALA A 124 -5.95 -9.39 -5.69
C ALA A 124 -6.62 -9.65 -4.34
N VAL A 125 -5.84 -9.96 -3.29
CA VAL A 125 -6.36 -10.24 -1.95
C VAL A 125 -7.05 -9.02 -1.34
N ILE A 126 -6.50 -7.82 -1.49
CA ILE A 126 -7.13 -6.58 -0.98
C ILE A 126 -8.47 -6.32 -1.67
N ILE A 127 -8.54 -6.45 -3.01
CA ILE A 127 -9.78 -6.25 -3.75
C ILE A 127 -10.83 -7.30 -3.35
N LEU A 128 -10.44 -8.57 -3.23
CA LEU A 128 -11.34 -9.65 -2.80
C LEU A 128 -11.79 -9.47 -1.35
N THR A 129 -10.91 -9.02 -0.45
CA THR A 129 -11.28 -8.70 0.93
C THR A 129 -12.36 -7.61 0.95
N ALA A 130 -12.19 -6.52 0.18
CA ALA A 130 -13.20 -5.49 0.04
C ALA A 130 -14.52 -6.05 -0.52
N ALA A 131 -14.46 -6.95 -1.51
CA ALA A 131 -15.63 -7.59 -2.09
C ALA A 131 -16.37 -8.50 -1.10
N PHE A 132 -15.64 -9.29 -0.29
CA PHE A 132 -16.27 -10.14 0.71
C PHE A 132 -16.82 -9.37 1.91
N LEU A 133 -16.14 -8.31 2.35
CA LEU A 133 -16.66 -7.44 3.40
C LEU A 133 -17.95 -6.74 2.96
N SER A 134 -18.04 -6.35 1.68
CA SER A 134 -19.23 -5.67 1.16
C SER A 134 -20.42 -6.60 0.93
N LYS A 135 -20.17 -7.92 0.76
CA LYS A 135 -21.25 -8.88 0.49
C LYS A 135 -22.01 -9.23 1.77
N GLY A 136 -23.27 -8.79 1.85
CA GLY A 136 -24.11 -9.02 3.02
C GLY A 136 -23.67 -8.21 4.24
N GLN A 137 -23.15 -7.02 4.03
CA GLN A 137 -22.94 -6.01 5.06
C GLN A 137 -24.29 -5.54 5.59
N THR A 138 -24.46 -5.58 6.91
CA THR A 138 -25.64 -5.07 7.63
C THR A 138 -25.18 -4.01 8.63
N GLU A 139 -26.11 -3.36 9.30
CA GLU A 139 -25.79 -2.41 10.38
C GLU A 139 -25.01 -3.06 11.52
N GLU A 140 -25.23 -4.37 11.75
CA GLU A 140 -24.51 -5.16 12.74
C GLU A 140 -23.08 -5.53 12.32
N GLY A 141 -22.73 -5.39 11.03
CA GLY A 141 -21.42 -5.67 10.47
C GLY A 141 -21.40 -6.68 9.33
N ALA A 142 -20.21 -7.17 9.00
CA ALA A 142 -20.01 -8.11 7.88
C ALA A 142 -20.57 -9.50 8.18
N SER A 143 -21.05 -10.19 7.13
CA SER A 143 -21.60 -11.53 7.25
C SER A 143 -20.60 -12.54 7.86
N PRO A 144 -21.07 -13.53 8.65
CA PRO A 144 -20.18 -14.54 9.22
C PRO A 144 -19.40 -15.36 8.18
N GLN A 145 -19.90 -15.45 6.97
CA GLN A 145 -19.25 -16.15 5.86
C GLN A 145 -18.07 -15.34 5.30
N ALA A 146 -18.14 -13.99 5.33
CA ALA A 146 -17.05 -13.13 4.86
C ALA A 146 -15.75 -13.44 5.60
N PHE A 147 -15.80 -13.60 6.92
CA PHE A 147 -14.63 -13.96 7.74
C PHE A 147 -13.95 -15.24 7.24
N LYS A 148 -14.72 -16.30 6.97
CA LYS A 148 -14.17 -17.59 6.54
C LYS A 148 -13.43 -17.46 5.19
N TRP A 149 -14.05 -16.78 4.22
CA TRP A 149 -13.46 -16.59 2.89
C TRP A 149 -12.23 -15.68 2.92
N ILE A 150 -12.29 -14.57 3.66
CA ILE A 150 -11.16 -13.65 3.80
C ILE A 150 -9.95 -14.36 4.41
N ILE A 151 -10.16 -15.07 5.56
CA ILE A 151 -9.08 -15.78 6.22
C ILE A 151 -8.55 -16.92 5.36
N GLY A 152 -9.42 -17.72 4.72
CA GLY A 152 -9.00 -18.82 3.87
C GLY A 152 -8.11 -18.38 2.72
N ILE A 153 -8.52 -17.34 1.98
CA ILE A 153 -7.74 -16.81 0.86
C ILE A 153 -6.45 -16.14 1.35
N THR A 154 -6.54 -15.33 2.40
CA THR A 154 -5.35 -14.63 2.94
C THR A 154 -4.33 -15.62 3.46
N PHE A 155 -4.76 -16.62 4.23
CA PHE A 155 -3.86 -17.66 4.76
C PHE A 155 -3.21 -18.45 3.62
N PHE A 156 -3.98 -18.86 2.61
CA PHE A 156 -3.47 -19.59 1.44
C PHE A 156 -2.41 -18.78 0.69
N VAL A 157 -2.69 -17.51 0.39
CA VAL A 157 -1.75 -16.64 -0.33
C VAL A 157 -0.52 -16.33 0.54
N CYS A 158 -0.71 -16.04 1.84
CA CYS A 158 0.41 -15.84 2.76
C CYS A 158 1.30 -17.08 2.89
N ALA A 159 0.73 -18.28 2.90
CA ALA A 159 1.49 -19.53 2.92
C ALA A 159 2.39 -19.69 1.69
N LEU A 160 2.00 -19.17 0.52
CA LEU A 160 2.83 -19.14 -0.68
C LEU A 160 3.88 -18.02 -0.67
N ILE A 161 3.60 -16.88 -0.03
CA ILE A 161 4.50 -15.72 0.01
C ILE A 161 5.55 -15.86 1.11
N ILE A 162 5.17 -16.30 2.30
CA ILE A 162 6.02 -16.32 3.51
C ILE A 162 7.35 -17.05 3.27
N PRO A 163 7.41 -18.22 2.63
CA PRO A 163 8.68 -18.93 2.40
C PRO A 163 9.72 -18.07 1.70
N GLU A 164 9.32 -17.17 0.81
CA GLU A 164 10.21 -16.31 0.04
C GLU A 164 10.31 -14.89 0.61
N ASN A 165 9.26 -14.40 1.29
CA ASN A 165 9.21 -13.04 1.83
C ASN A 165 8.28 -12.92 3.04
N TYR A 166 8.82 -13.15 4.26
CA TYR A 166 8.08 -13.04 5.52
C TYR A 166 7.41 -11.68 5.70
N SER A 167 8.15 -10.61 5.37
CA SER A 167 7.68 -9.24 5.58
C SER A 167 6.49 -8.89 4.70
N THR A 168 6.47 -9.36 3.45
CA THR A 168 5.34 -9.15 2.54
C THR A 168 4.10 -9.91 3.02
N GLY A 169 4.27 -11.15 3.48
CA GLY A 169 3.18 -11.94 4.06
C GLY A 169 2.61 -11.30 5.32
N ALA A 170 3.47 -10.83 6.22
CA ALA A 170 3.07 -10.15 7.45
C ALA A 170 2.33 -8.83 7.15
N LEU A 171 2.84 -8.02 6.20
CA LEU A 171 2.21 -6.78 5.77
C LEU A 171 0.81 -7.02 5.18
N LEU A 172 0.68 -7.98 4.27
CA LEU A 172 -0.61 -8.35 3.69
C LEU A 172 -1.59 -8.77 4.76
N PHE A 173 -1.15 -9.66 5.66
CA PHE A 173 -2.00 -10.14 6.75
C PHE A 173 -2.42 -8.99 7.68
N ALA A 174 -1.50 -8.12 8.09
CA ALA A 174 -1.81 -6.97 8.95
C ALA A 174 -2.81 -6.02 8.27
N THR A 175 -2.65 -5.76 6.98
CA THR A 175 -3.59 -4.92 6.22
C THR A 175 -4.98 -5.53 6.17
N VAL A 176 -5.09 -6.83 5.84
CA VAL A 176 -6.37 -7.55 5.82
C VAL A 176 -7.01 -7.60 7.21
N PHE A 177 -6.21 -7.78 8.26
CA PHE A 177 -6.67 -7.75 9.65
C PHE A 177 -7.30 -6.39 10.01
N LEU A 178 -6.65 -5.28 9.64
CA LEU A 178 -7.22 -3.93 9.82
C LEU A 178 -8.49 -3.73 8.99
N MET A 179 -8.53 -4.23 7.75
CA MET A 179 -9.75 -4.18 6.93
C MET A 179 -10.90 -4.94 7.57
N MET A 180 -10.65 -6.09 8.22
CA MET A 180 -11.68 -6.84 8.94
C MET A 180 -12.21 -6.08 10.16
N ILE A 181 -11.35 -5.32 10.86
CA ILE A 181 -11.78 -4.45 11.97
C ILE A 181 -12.70 -3.34 11.44
N ILE A 182 -12.29 -2.65 10.37
CA ILE A 182 -13.08 -1.59 9.73
C ILE A 182 -14.41 -2.14 9.17
N GLY A 183 -14.38 -3.36 8.61
CA GLY A 183 -15.55 -4.07 8.10
C GLY A 183 -16.50 -4.60 9.18
N ARG A 184 -16.24 -4.28 10.46
CA ARG A 184 -17.06 -4.70 11.61
C ARG A 184 -17.30 -6.20 11.67
N ILE A 185 -16.26 -7.01 11.42
CA ILE A 185 -16.32 -8.45 11.70
C ILE A 185 -16.47 -8.65 13.21
N GLN A 186 -17.22 -9.68 13.61
CA GLN A 186 -17.50 -10.01 15.01
C GLN A 186 -16.23 -9.94 15.87
N TRP A 187 -16.23 -9.09 16.92
CA TRP A 187 -15.06 -8.81 17.75
C TRP A 187 -14.42 -10.07 18.35
N ARG A 188 -15.24 -11.04 18.75
CA ARG A 188 -14.75 -12.32 19.31
C ARG A 188 -13.83 -13.06 18.31
N LYS A 189 -14.15 -13.04 17.02
CA LYS A 189 -13.33 -13.67 15.97
C LYS A 189 -12.03 -12.90 15.72
N ILE A 190 -12.09 -11.57 15.75
CA ILE A 190 -10.91 -10.69 15.60
C ILE A 190 -9.93 -10.92 16.77
N VAL A 191 -10.41 -10.92 18.01
CA VAL A 191 -9.57 -11.15 19.20
C VAL A 191 -8.98 -12.56 19.19
N LEU A 192 -9.78 -13.57 18.86
CA LEU A 192 -9.28 -14.95 18.77
C LEU A 192 -8.20 -15.09 17.69
N LEU A 193 -8.43 -14.50 16.52
CA LEU A 193 -7.46 -14.51 15.43
C LEU A 193 -6.18 -13.77 15.81
N GLY A 194 -6.28 -12.55 16.33
CA GLY A 194 -5.13 -11.76 16.78
C GLY A 194 -4.35 -12.47 17.89
N GLY A 195 -5.05 -13.02 18.89
CA GLY A 195 -4.44 -13.79 19.98
C GLY A 195 -3.73 -15.06 19.47
N SER A 196 -4.34 -15.80 18.54
CA SER A 196 -3.71 -17.01 17.97
C SER A 196 -2.44 -16.67 17.20
N ILE A 197 -2.44 -15.56 16.43
CA ILE A 197 -1.25 -15.13 15.68
C ILE A 197 -0.14 -14.68 16.62
N LEU A 198 -0.47 -13.90 17.64
CA LEU A 198 0.52 -13.50 18.65
C LEU A 198 1.12 -14.72 19.37
N ALA A 199 0.30 -15.71 19.71
CA ALA A 199 0.77 -16.95 20.32
C ALA A 199 1.71 -17.72 19.37
N VAL A 200 1.34 -17.88 18.09
CA VAL A 200 2.20 -18.55 17.10
C VAL A 200 3.49 -17.77 16.87
N ALA A 201 3.43 -16.44 16.76
CA ALA A 201 4.62 -15.61 16.63
C ALA A 201 5.54 -15.70 17.84
N ALA A 202 4.98 -15.70 19.06
CA ALA A 202 5.77 -15.88 20.29
C ALA A 202 6.44 -17.27 20.34
N LEU A 203 5.70 -18.33 20.01
CA LEU A 203 6.26 -19.69 19.92
C LEU A 203 7.36 -19.77 18.85
N PHE A 204 7.19 -19.11 17.71
CA PHE A 204 8.19 -19.07 16.64
C PHE A 204 9.47 -18.35 17.10
N VAL A 205 9.34 -17.21 17.79
CA VAL A 205 10.50 -16.50 18.35
C VAL A 205 11.22 -17.36 19.39
N VAL A 206 10.48 -18.03 20.28
CA VAL A 206 11.05 -18.96 21.27
C VAL A 206 11.78 -20.11 20.57
N PHE A 207 11.15 -20.71 19.55
CA PHE A 207 11.77 -21.76 18.73
C PHE A 207 13.10 -21.30 18.12
N LEU A 208 13.12 -20.13 17.45
CA LEU A 208 14.35 -19.58 16.86
C LEU A 208 15.43 -19.29 17.90
N ARG A 209 15.04 -18.80 19.10
CA ARG A 209 16.00 -18.47 20.16
C ARG A 209 16.72 -19.67 20.71
N PHE A 210 16.01 -20.79 20.92
CA PHE A 210 16.56 -21.98 21.56
C PHE A 210 17.13 -23.01 20.58
N THR A 211 16.84 -22.90 19.27
CA THR A 211 17.37 -23.86 18.28
C THR A 211 18.73 -23.41 17.78
N PRO A 212 19.79 -24.23 17.89
CA PRO A 212 21.12 -23.94 17.33
C PRO A 212 21.08 -23.80 15.80
N ASP A 213 21.97 -22.97 15.24
CA ASP A 213 22.01 -22.70 13.79
C ASP A 213 22.32 -23.97 12.99
N THR A 214 23.14 -24.86 13.52
CA THR A 214 23.47 -26.17 12.93
C THR A 214 22.23 -27.06 12.70
N ILE A 215 21.24 -27.00 13.59
CA ILE A 215 19.98 -27.72 13.42
C ILE A 215 19.06 -27.00 12.44
N LEU A 216 19.02 -25.66 12.51
CA LEU A 216 18.20 -24.86 11.59
C LEU A 216 18.66 -25.07 10.12
N GLU A 217 19.94 -25.19 9.85
CA GLU A 217 20.48 -25.42 8.51
C GLU A 217 20.13 -26.77 7.91
N GLN A 218 19.85 -27.78 8.74
CA GLN A 218 19.44 -29.11 8.30
C GLN A 218 17.96 -29.21 7.88
N ILE A 219 17.15 -28.22 8.24
CA ILE A 219 15.74 -28.17 7.87
C ILE A 219 15.57 -27.61 6.45
N PRO A 220 14.63 -28.11 5.63
CA PRO A 220 14.33 -27.49 4.36
C PRO A 220 14.09 -25.98 4.50
N MET A 221 14.78 -25.16 3.72
CA MET A 221 14.80 -23.70 3.84
C MET A 221 15.46 -23.14 5.13
N GLY A 222 16.27 -23.91 5.82
CA GLY A 222 16.89 -23.55 7.11
C GLY A 222 17.70 -22.26 7.07
N HIS A 223 18.37 -21.96 5.96
CA HIS A 223 19.06 -20.68 5.73
C HIS A 223 18.14 -19.44 5.85
N ARG A 224 16.82 -19.63 5.71
CA ARG A 224 15.82 -18.56 5.93
C ARG A 224 15.57 -18.36 7.41
N PHE A 225 15.44 -19.44 8.16
CA PHE A 225 15.26 -19.36 9.61
C PHE A 225 16.49 -18.75 10.29
N THR A 226 17.70 -19.09 9.84
CA THR A 226 18.93 -18.44 10.34
C THR A 226 18.96 -16.96 10.02
N THR A 227 18.58 -16.56 8.81
CA THR A 227 18.47 -15.14 8.44
C THR A 227 17.49 -14.37 9.33
N VAL A 228 16.29 -14.93 9.58
CA VAL A 228 15.28 -14.31 10.47
C VAL A 228 15.78 -14.26 11.90
N LYS A 229 16.40 -15.33 12.38
CA LYS A 229 17.00 -15.40 13.72
C LYS A 229 18.05 -14.30 13.91
N HIS A 230 19.00 -14.18 12.99
CA HIS A 230 20.05 -13.14 13.05
C HIS A 230 19.42 -11.72 13.03
N ARG A 231 18.44 -11.48 12.19
CA ARG A 231 17.74 -10.17 12.16
C ARG A 231 17.02 -9.84 13.47
N LEU A 232 16.40 -10.84 14.11
CA LEU A 232 15.70 -10.65 15.39
C LEU A 232 16.67 -10.52 16.56
N MET A 233 17.75 -11.32 16.59
CA MET A 233 18.74 -11.29 17.67
C MET A 233 19.58 -10.01 17.62
N ASN A 234 20.06 -9.63 16.45
CA ASN A 234 20.86 -8.41 16.28
C ASN A 234 20.04 -7.13 16.52
N PHE A 235 18.71 -7.20 16.43
CA PHE A 235 17.84 -6.07 16.74
C PHE A 235 17.76 -5.76 18.25
N GLY A 236 17.93 -6.78 19.12
CA GLY A 236 17.88 -6.62 20.57
C GLY A 236 19.18 -6.19 21.24
N ASP A 237 20.32 -6.35 20.54
CA ASP A 237 21.67 -6.08 21.08
C ASP A 237 22.09 -4.59 20.95
N GLU A 238 21.14 -3.67 20.94
CA GLU A 238 21.35 -2.22 20.74
C GLU A 238 22.18 -1.49 21.83
N LYS A 239 22.69 -2.19 22.82
CA LYS A 239 23.60 -1.64 23.83
C LYS A 239 25.08 -1.64 23.40
N VAL A 240 25.35 -1.89 22.12
CA VAL A 240 26.73 -1.79 21.60
C VAL A 240 27.08 -0.31 21.47
N PRO A 241 28.12 0.19 22.18
CA PRO A 241 28.61 1.55 22.01
C PRO A 241 28.87 1.85 20.52
N ALA A 242 28.61 3.08 20.10
CA ALA A 242 28.79 3.50 18.68
C ALA A 242 30.15 3.12 18.07
N ALA A 243 31.18 2.96 18.90
CA ALA A 243 32.53 2.50 18.53
C ALA A 243 32.62 1.02 18.13
N LYS A 244 31.55 0.20 18.30
CA LYS A 244 31.50 -1.22 17.96
C LYS A 244 30.48 -1.56 16.85
N TYR A 245 29.86 -0.55 16.21
CA TYR A 245 29.07 -0.83 15.03
C TYR A 245 29.99 -1.43 13.95
N ASP A 246 29.65 -2.65 13.52
CA ASP A 246 30.31 -3.28 12.39
C ASP A 246 29.85 -2.59 11.09
N ILE A 247 30.65 -1.59 10.67
CA ILE A 247 30.41 -0.79 9.47
C ILE A 247 30.70 -1.59 8.19
N GLN A 248 31.29 -2.79 8.31
CA GLN A 248 31.68 -3.64 7.16
C GLN A 248 30.97 -4.99 7.12
N GLY A 249 30.27 -5.40 8.18
CA GLY A 249 29.59 -6.69 8.30
C GLY A 249 28.11 -6.68 7.92
N ASP A 250 27.39 -7.71 8.32
CA ASP A 250 25.96 -7.91 8.03
C ASP A 250 25.04 -6.79 8.57
N GLY A 251 25.48 -6.02 9.56
CA GLY A 251 24.78 -4.86 10.12
C GLY A 251 25.08 -3.51 9.45
N ALA A 252 26.02 -3.47 8.50
CA ALA A 252 26.53 -2.24 7.91
C ALA A 252 25.42 -1.34 7.32
N GLN A 253 24.46 -1.90 6.62
CA GLN A 253 23.35 -1.14 6.01
C GLN A 253 22.49 -0.40 7.04
N VAL A 254 22.21 -1.04 8.18
CA VAL A 254 21.42 -0.42 9.26
C VAL A 254 22.25 0.66 9.96
N ALA A 255 23.56 0.41 10.17
CA ALA A 255 24.46 1.37 10.78
C ALA A 255 24.57 2.65 9.92
N HIS A 256 24.81 2.51 8.62
CA HIS A 256 24.87 3.63 7.68
C HIS A 256 23.55 4.40 7.57
N ALA A 257 22.39 3.70 7.56
CA ALA A 257 21.09 4.35 7.57
C ALA A 257 20.88 5.19 8.85
N ARG A 258 21.29 4.69 10.01
CA ARG A 258 21.24 5.43 11.28
C ARG A 258 22.20 6.63 11.29
N ILE A 259 23.41 6.49 10.74
CA ILE A 259 24.37 7.59 10.60
C ILE A 259 23.80 8.68 9.69
N ALA A 260 23.19 8.30 8.53
CA ALA A 260 22.53 9.21 7.62
C ALA A 260 21.50 10.07 8.35
N ILE A 261 20.62 9.43 9.12
CA ILE A 261 19.58 10.13 9.90
C ILE A 261 20.19 10.98 11.02
N ALA A 262 21.18 10.46 11.75
CA ALA A 262 21.80 11.18 12.88
C ALA A 262 22.58 12.44 12.42
N THR A 263 23.14 12.41 11.21
CA THR A 263 23.93 13.51 10.64
C THR A 263 23.12 14.52 9.80
N SER A 264 21.80 14.27 9.64
CA SER A 264 20.93 15.00 8.69
C SER A 264 20.67 16.45 9.06
N ASN A 265 20.70 16.82 10.36
CA ASN A 265 20.22 18.11 10.85
C ASN A 265 18.73 18.41 10.51
N VAL A 266 18.26 19.62 10.79
CA VAL A 266 16.88 20.02 10.52
C VAL A 266 16.60 20.23 9.02
N VAL A 267 17.54 20.85 8.31
CA VAL A 267 17.39 21.24 6.88
C VAL A 267 18.03 20.23 5.93
N GLY A 268 18.91 19.35 6.42
CA GLY A 268 19.64 18.38 5.60
C GLY A 268 20.89 18.95 4.93
N LYS A 269 21.56 18.08 4.18
CA LYS A 269 22.80 18.37 3.44
C LYS A 269 22.54 18.95 2.04
N GLY A 270 21.29 18.97 1.61
CA GLY A 270 20.86 19.32 0.25
C GLY A 270 20.80 18.10 -0.69
N PRO A 271 19.91 18.14 -1.71
CA PRO A 271 19.78 17.06 -2.69
C PRO A 271 21.10 16.76 -3.41
N GLY A 272 21.45 15.49 -3.52
CA GLY A 272 22.69 15.04 -4.14
C GLY A 272 23.93 15.05 -3.24
N ASN A 273 23.83 15.49 -2.00
CA ASN A 273 24.95 15.61 -1.07
C ASN A 273 24.94 14.55 0.05
N SER A 274 24.20 13.49 -0.10
CA SER A 274 24.26 12.35 0.83
C SER A 274 25.64 11.70 0.78
N VAL A 275 26.25 11.47 1.93
CA VAL A 275 27.51 10.76 2.09
C VAL A 275 27.24 9.26 2.26
N GLU A 276 26.20 8.91 3.01
CA GLU A 276 25.91 7.53 3.38
C GLU A 276 25.35 6.68 2.22
N ARG A 277 24.84 7.32 1.16
CA ARG A 277 24.34 6.63 -0.05
C ARG A 277 25.39 5.73 -0.69
N ASP A 278 26.67 6.13 -0.64
CA ASP A 278 27.78 5.40 -1.29
C ASP A 278 28.14 4.11 -0.52
N PHE A 279 27.76 4.02 0.75
CA PHE A 279 27.96 2.86 1.62
C PHE A 279 26.73 1.95 1.71
N LEU A 280 25.57 2.43 1.27
CA LEU A 280 24.32 1.67 1.30
C LEU A 280 24.08 0.95 -0.02
N SER A 281 24.27 -0.36 -0.07
CA SER A 281 24.04 -1.17 -1.29
C SER A 281 22.58 -1.13 -1.79
N GLN A 282 21.62 -0.86 -0.92
CA GLN A 282 20.18 -0.73 -1.23
C GLN A 282 19.64 0.69 -0.92
N ALA A 283 20.49 1.71 -1.08
CA ALA A 283 20.14 3.11 -0.82
C ALA A 283 18.88 3.55 -1.57
N PHE A 284 18.74 3.15 -2.84
CA PHE A 284 17.63 3.52 -3.71
C PHE A 284 16.36 2.68 -3.52
N SER A 285 16.37 1.64 -2.68
CA SER A 285 15.26 0.71 -2.46
C SER A 285 14.78 0.75 -1.01
N ASP A 286 15.41 -0.02 -0.13
CA ASP A 286 14.91 -0.30 1.21
C ASP A 286 15.24 0.80 2.22
N PHE A 287 16.31 1.58 1.99
CA PHE A 287 16.81 2.63 2.88
C PHE A 287 16.67 4.04 2.31
N ILE A 288 15.87 4.22 1.25
CA ILE A 288 15.71 5.53 0.60
C ILE A 288 15.20 6.61 1.57
N PHE A 289 14.40 6.23 2.57
CA PHE A 289 13.93 7.17 3.57
C PHE A 289 15.07 7.75 4.41
N ALA A 290 16.12 6.97 4.72
CA ALA A 290 17.30 7.48 5.42
C ALA A 290 18.06 8.51 4.56
N ILE A 291 18.14 8.29 3.25
CA ILE A 291 18.76 9.23 2.31
C ILE A 291 17.93 10.51 2.20
N ILE A 292 16.60 10.40 2.10
CA ILE A 292 15.68 11.55 2.12
C ILE A 292 15.92 12.41 3.36
N VAL A 293 16.03 11.78 4.53
CA VAL A 293 16.27 12.49 5.77
C VAL A 293 17.68 13.10 5.80
N GLU A 294 18.70 12.44 5.27
CA GLU A 294 20.07 12.99 5.17
C GLU A 294 20.13 14.21 4.25
N GLU A 295 19.46 14.16 3.10
CA GLU A 295 19.52 15.22 2.08
C GLU A 295 18.57 16.38 2.35
N LEU A 296 17.31 16.08 2.69
CA LEU A 296 16.26 17.08 2.91
C LEU A 296 16.04 17.41 4.39
N GLY A 297 16.80 16.79 5.28
CA GLY A 297 16.69 16.98 6.71
C GLY A 297 15.46 16.36 7.35
N LEU A 298 15.30 16.63 8.64
CA LEU A 298 14.13 16.19 9.39
C LEU A 298 12.83 16.76 8.76
N LEU A 299 12.87 17.97 8.23
CA LEU A 299 11.72 18.58 7.55
C LEU A 299 11.29 17.80 6.33
N GLY A 300 12.23 17.30 5.49
CA GLY A 300 11.94 16.45 4.36
C GLY A 300 11.33 15.11 4.77
N GLY A 301 11.87 14.49 5.84
CA GLY A 301 11.30 13.27 6.41
C GLY A 301 9.87 13.46 6.90
N ILE A 302 9.60 14.53 7.68
CA ILE A 302 8.25 14.86 8.16
C ILE A 302 7.31 15.15 6.98
N PHE A 303 7.78 15.83 5.93
CA PHE A 303 6.98 16.11 4.75
C PHE A 303 6.54 14.81 4.05
N VAL A 304 7.45 13.85 3.85
CA VAL A 304 7.12 12.55 3.26
C VAL A 304 6.11 11.78 4.14
N VAL A 305 6.32 11.73 5.46
CA VAL A 305 5.36 11.12 6.40
C VAL A 305 3.98 11.77 6.26
N SER A 306 3.93 13.12 6.20
CA SER A 306 2.67 13.87 6.09
C SER A 306 1.92 13.57 4.81
N LEU A 307 2.60 13.33 3.68
CA LEU A 307 1.97 12.94 2.41
C LEU A 307 1.24 11.59 2.52
N TYR A 308 1.83 10.59 3.19
CA TYR A 308 1.17 9.30 3.41
C TYR A 308 -0.01 9.40 4.38
N ILE A 309 0.12 10.19 5.46
CA ILE A 309 -0.99 10.45 6.38
C ILE A 309 -2.12 11.17 5.64
N TRP A 310 -1.79 12.16 4.82
CA TRP A 310 -2.78 12.90 4.03
C TRP A 310 -3.48 12.01 3.00
N LEU A 311 -2.73 11.09 2.36
CA LEU A 311 -3.30 10.07 1.49
C LEU A 311 -4.37 9.23 2.23
N LEU A 312 -4.07 8.77 3.44
CA LEU A 312 -5.00 7.96 4.24
C LEU A 312 -6.26 8.77 4.64
N ILE A 313 -6.07 9.99 5.13
CA ILE A 313 -7.18 10.86 5.51
C ILE A 313 -8.07 11.15 4.28
N ARG A 314 -7.46 11.43 3.11
CA ARG A 314 -8.22 11.74 1.91
C ARG A 314 -8.96 10.51 1.37
N ALA A 315 -8.33 9.34 1.41
CA ALA A 315 -8.97 8.07 1.10
C ALA A 315 -10.17 7.80 2.03
N GLY A 316 -10.03 8.10 3.32
CA GLY A 316 -11.12 8.02 4.29
C GLY A 316 -12.31 8.92 3.93
N LYS A 317 -12.04 10.18 3.52
CA LYS A 317 -13.09 11.11 3.06
C LYS A 317 -13.79 10.63 1.78
N ILE A 318 -13.05 10.04 0.84
CA ILE A 318 -13.63 9.45 -0.38
C ILE A 318 -14.52 8.25 0.00
N ALA A 319 -14.07 7.40 0.92
CA ALA A 319 -14.83 6.24 1.36
C ALA A 319 -16.15 6.61 2.05
N GLN A 320 -16.17 7.70 2.84
CA GLN A 320 -17.38 8.21 3.49
C GLN A 320 -18.43 8.74 2.50
N LYS A 321 -18.01 9.23 1.33
CA LYS A 321 -18.90 9.71 0.28
C LYS A 321 -19.50 8.59 -0.58
N CYS A 322 -19.03 7.35 -0.43
CA CYS A 322 -19.55 6.22 -1.18
C CYS A 322 -20.89 5.77 -0.63
N ASP A 323 -21.90 5.67 -1.49
CA ASP A 323 -23.22 5.07 -1.18
C ASP A 323 -23.15 3.54 -1.09
N ARG A 324 -22.14 2.92 -1.69
CA ARG A 324 -21.92 1.47 -1.72
C ARG A 324 -20.70 1.07 -0.88
N THR A 325 -20.81 -0.06 -0.20
CA THR A 325 -19.77 -0.56 0.72
C THR A 325 -18.51 -1.08 0.00
N PHE A 326 -18.64 -1.66 -1.22
CA PHE A 326 -17.49 -2.20 -1.95
C PHE A 326 -16.45 -1.12 -2.33
N PRO A 327 -16.80 -0.01 -3.00
CA PRO A 327 -15.83 1.03 -3.31
C PRO A 327 -15.24 1.67 -2.05
N ALA A 328 -16.00 1.83 -0.98
CA ALA A 328 -15.51 2.34 0.30
C ALA A 328 -14.41 1.42 0.88
N PHE A 329 -14.66 0.11 0.99
CA PHE A 329 -13.65 -0.83 1.48
C PHE A 329 -12.46 -0.98 0.53
N LEU A 330 -12.67 -0.84 -0.78
CA LEU A 330 -11.59 -0.88 -1.77
C LEU A 330 -10.60 0.27 -1.56
N VAL A 331 -11.09 1.49 -1.46
CA VAL A 331 -10.25 2.69 -1.24
C VAL A 331 -9.52 2.62 0.08
N LEU A 332 -10.22 2.25 1.17
CA LEU A 332 -9.62 2.12 2.49
C LEU A 332 -8.56 1.02 2.52
N GLY A 333 -8.84 -0.14 1.93
CA GLY A 333 -7.90 -1.26 1.90
C GLY A 333 -6.62 -0.94 1.14
N ILE A 334 -6.74 -0.26 -0.02
CA ILE A 334 -5.58 0.17 -0.80
C ILE A 334 -4.77 1.23 -0.05
N ALA A 335 -5.43 2.25 0.51
CA ALA A 335 -4.74 3.30 1.26
C ALA A 335 -4.03 2.73 2.50
N LEU A 336 -4.68 1.81 3.24
CA LEU A 336 -4.06 1.11 4.36
C LEU A 336 -2.83 0.32 3.92
N LEU A 337 -2.89 -0.43 2.81
CA LEU A 337 -1.75 -1.20 2.31
C LEU A 337 -0.56 -0.27 2.00
N LEU A 338 -0.80 0.82 1.27
CA LEU A 338 0.26 1.79 0.91
C LEU A 338 0.86 2.44 2.16
N VAL A 339 0.02 2.91 3.08
CA VAL A 339 0.48 3.59 4.31
C VAL A 339 1.19 2.63 5.25
N MET A 340 0.69 1.41 5.43
CA MET A 340 1.35 0.39 6.24
C MET A 340 2.73 0.03 5.65
N GLN A 341 2.82 -0.16 4.34
CA GLN A 341 4.10 -0.44 3.68
C GLN A 341 5.09 0.71 3.85
N ALA A 342 4.64 1.97 3.69
CA ALA A 342 5.45 3.15 3.93
C ALA A 342 5.92 3.24 5.39
N THR A 343 5.01 3.02 6.34
CA THR A 343 5.32 3.03 7.77
C THR A 343 6.37 1.97 8.12
N PHE A 344 6.23 0.74 7.60
CA PHE A 344 7.23 -0.31 7.83
C PHE A 344 8.60 0.07 7.26
N ASN A 345 8.68 0.63 6.05
CA ASN A 345 9.95 1.08 5.48
C ASN A 345 10.59 2.19 6.35
N MET A 346 9.82 3.19 6.75
CA MET A 346 10.30 4.28 7.59
C MET A 346 10.73 3.79 8.98
N CYS A 347 9.99 2.87 9.61
CA CYS A 347 10.36 2.26 10.88
C CYS A 347 11.67 1.44 10.78
N VAL A 348 11.91 0.75 9.67
CA VAL A 348 13.19 0.07 9.41
C VAL A 348 14.33 1.08 9.29
N ALA A 349 14.14 2.15 8.54
CA ALA A 349 15.17 3.17 8.34
C ALA A 349 15.58 3.85 9.65
N VAL A 350 14.63 4.13 10.55
CA VAL A 350 14.91 4.72 11.88
C VAL A 350 15.28 3.67 12.94
N GLY A 351 15.30 2.37 12.59
CA GLY A 351 15.72 1.30 13.50
C GLY A 351 14.67 0.88 14.53
N LEU A 352 13.39 1.19 14.34
CA LEU A 352 12.29 0.76 15.24
C LEU A 352 11.85 -0.69 15.02
N VAL A 353 12.13 -1.25 13.84
CA VAL A 353 11.83 -2.64 13.50
C VAL A 353 13.00 -3.25 12.72
N PRO A 354 13.18 -4.58 12.74
CA PRO A 354 14.24 -5.24 11.99
C PRO A 354 14.06 -5.06 10.47
N VAL A 355 15.15 -5.16 9.72
CA VAL A 355 15.16 -4.98 8.25
C VAL A 355 14.18 -5.91 7.56
N THR A 356 13.26 -5.34 6.78
CA THR A 356 12.17 -6.07 6.12
C THR A 356 12.34 -6.23 4.61
N GLY A 357 13.13 -5.37 3.96
CA GLY A 357 13.27 -5.37 2.50
C GLY A 357 11.98 -4.94 1.79
N GLN A 358 11.19 -4.04 2.40
CA GLN A 358 9.99 -3.45 1.79
C GLN A 358 10.33 -2.08 1.24
N PRO A 359 10.11 -1.84 -0.08
CA PRO A 359 10.36 -0.52 -0.66
C PRO A 359 9.34 0.50 -0.18
N LEU A 360 9.73 1.78 -0.14
CA LEU A 360 8.83 2.90 0.13
C LEU A 360 7.92 3.13 -1.10
N PRO A 361 6.59 2.97 -0.98
CA PRO A 361 5.66 3.02 -2.11
C PRO A 361 5.79 4.32 -2.90
N LEU A 362 5.83 4.25 -4.23
CA LEU A 362 5.93 5.37 -5.17
C LEU A 362 7.25 6.17 -5.13
N ILE A 363 8.08 6.02 -4.10
CA ILE A 363 9.37 6.72 -3.97
C ILE A 363 10.53 5.80 -4.32
N SER A 364 10.62 4.60 -3.73
CA SER A 364 11.72 3.67 -3.99
C SER A 364 11.79 3.21 -5.45
N LYS A 365 12.99 2.95 -5.94
CA LYS A 365 13.20 2.26 -7.22
C LYS A 365 12.83 0.78 -7.07
N GLY A 366 11.57 0.45 -7.38
CA GLY A 366 10.99 -0.88 -7.13
C GLY A 366 10.65 -1.70 -8.38
N GLY A 367 11.10 -1.33 -9.58
CA GLY A 367 10.74 -2.04 -10.80
C GLY A 367 9.22 -2.12 -11.00
N THR A 368 8.67 -3.33 -11.16
CA THR A 368 7.22 -3.53 -11.36
C THR A 368 6.36 -3.22 -10.12
N SER A 369 6.93 -3.19 -8.91
CA SER A 369 6.17 -2.77 -7.72
C SER A 369 5.72 -1.31 -7.84
N THR A 370 6.49 -0.46 -8.51
CA THR A 370 6.10 0.92 -8.82
C THR A 370 4.83 0.97 -9.68
N TRP A 371 4.71 0.10 -10.69
CA TRP A 371 3.52 0.04 -11.55
C TRP A 371 2.27 -0.42 -10.79
N ILE A 372 2.43 -1.37 -9.87
CA ILE A 372 1.34 -1.85 -9.03
C ILE A 372 0.91 -0.77 -8.05
N ASN A 373 1.85 -0.02 -7.46
CA ASN A 373 1.54 1.13 -6.62
C ASN A 373 0.82 2.25 -7.41
N CYS A 374 1.21 2.48 -8.66
CA CYS A 374 0.49 3.37 -9.56
C CYS A 374 -0.94 2.86 -9.86
N ALA A 375 -1.11 1.56 -10.09
CA ALA A 375 -2.45 0.97 -10.26
C ALA A 375 -3.32 1.17 -9.02
N TYR A 376 -2.77 1.07 -7.80
CA TYR A 376 -3.47 1.38 -6.56
C TYR A 376 -3.98 2.82 -6.53
N ILE A 377 -3.15 3.80 -6.86
CA ILE A 377 -3.58 5.20 -6.95
C ILE A 377 -4.67 5.37 -8.01
N GLY A 378 -4.52 4.74 -9.18
CA GLY A 378 -5.54 4.77 -10.23
C GLY A 378 -6.88 4.19 -9.78
N MET A 379 -6.89 3.12 -8.98
CA MET A 379 -8.12 2.56 -8.40
C MET A 379 -8.77 3.51 -7.39
N ILE A 380 -8.00 4.18 -6.52
CA ILE A 380 -8.51 5.21 -5.61
C ILE A 380 -9.17 6.34 -6.40
N LEU A 381 -8.51 6.81 -7.47
CA LEU A 381 -9.03 7.87 -8.34
C LEU A 381 -10.27 7.44 -9.12
N SER A 382 -10.37 6.17 -9.53
CA SER A 382 -11.58 5.62 -10.16
C SER A 382 -12.79 5.70 -9.24
N VAL A 383 -12.62 5.32 -7.97
CA VAL A 383 -13.68 5.45 -6.96
C VAL A 383 -14.00 6.91 -6.67
N SER A 384 -12.98 7.76 -6.55
CA SER A 384 -13.18 9.19 -6.33
C SER A 384 -13.97 9.87 -7.46
N ARG A 385 -13.74 9.45 -8.72
CA ARG A 385 -14.54 9.92 -9.86
C ARG A 385 -16.01 9.49 -9.72
N TYR A 386 -16.25 8.30 -9.23
CA TYR A 386 -17.60 7.83 -8.96
C TYR A 386 -18.29 8.66 -7.88
N THR A 387 -17.62 8.96 -6.76
CA THR A 387 -18.21 9.80 -5.70
C THR A 387 -18.45 11.22 -6.16
N ALA A 388 -17.57 11.80 -6.99
CA ALA A 388 -17.79 13.13 -7.56
C ALA A 388 -19.05 13.17 -8.44
N LYS A 389 -19.30 12.12 -9.23
CA LYS A 389 -20.50 12.00 -10.04
C LYS A 389 -21.77 11.89 -9.18
N LEU A 390 -21.72 11.14 -8.07
CA LEU A 390 -22.80 11.06 -7.10
C LEU A 390 -23.10 12.41 -6.44
N ASP A 391 -22.05 13.17 -6.09
CA ASP A 391 -22.23 14.52 -5.52
C ASP A 391 -22.93 15.44 -6.54
N GLU A 392 -22.53 15.40 -7.83
CA GLU A 392 -23.17 16.15 -8.93
C GLU A 392 -24.65 15.74 -9.11
N GLU A 393 -24.96 14.45 -9.09
CA GLU A 393 -26.33 13.92 -9.20
C GLU A 393 -27.20 14.34 -8.01
N ARG A 394 -26.65 14.33 -6.79
CA ARG A 394 -27.34 14.80 -5.58
C ARG A 394 -27.60 16.31 -5.61
N GLU A 395 -26.62 17.11 -6.02
CA GLU A 395 -26.77 18.56 -6.16
C GLU A 395 -27.83 18.91 -7.22
N ALA A 396 -27.84 18.19 -8.36
CA ALA A 396 -28.85 18.39 -9.40
C ALA A 396 -30.26 18.05 -8.89
N ALA A 397 -30.40 16.89 -8.21
CA ALA A 397 -31.71 16.50 -7.62
C ALA A 397 -32.19 17.49 -6.55
N LEU A 398 -31.28 18.04 -5.75
CA LEU A 398 -31.62 19.06 -4.75
C LEU A 398 -32.09 20.37 -5.41
N GLN A 399 -31.42 20.80 -6.50
CA GLN A 399 -31.82 21.98 -7.26
C GLN A 399 -33.18 21.80 -7.94
N GLU A 400 -33.51 20.60 -8.38
CA GLU A 400 -34.80 20.26 -8.99
C GLU A 400 -35.94 20.19 -7.95
N ALA A 401 -35.62 19.74 -6.73
CA ALA A 401 -36.58 19.68 -5.61
C ALA A 401 -36.83 21.06 -4.96
N LEU A 402 -35.85 21.95 -4.96
CA LEU A 402 -35.94 23.26 -4.29
C LEU A 402 -37.12 24.12 -4.71
N PRO A 403 -37.50 24.23 -6.02
CA PRO A 403 -38.69 24.99 -6.44
C PRO A 403 -40.00 24.38 -5.98
N LEU A 404 -40.03 23.07 -5.69
CA LEU A 404 -41.24 22.37 -5.20
C LEU A 404 -41.50 22.59 -3.71
N LEU A 405 -40.50 23.09 -2.99
CA LEU A 405 -40.56 23.37 -1.55
C LEU A 405 -40.91 24.83 -1.23
N VAL A 406 -41.14 25.68 -2.24
CA VAL A 406 -41.48 27.11 -2.08
C VAL A 406 -42.85 27.35 -2.68
N ASP A 407 -43.75 27.98 -1.93
CA ASP A 407 -45.09 28.37 -2.42
C ASP A 407 -45.02 29.56 -3.41
N ALA A 408 -46.18 29.90 -4.04
CA ALA A 408 -46.26 30.99 -4.99
C ALA A 408 -45.94 32.37 -4.38
N ASP A 409 -45.94 32.48 -3.06
CA ASP A 409 -45.66 33.70 -2.28
C ASP A 409 -44.19 33.74 -1.78
N GLY A 410 -43.38 32.71 -2.09
CA GLY A 410 -41.97 32.67 -1.74
C GLY A 410 -41.66 32.15 -0.31
N ASN A 411 -42.68 31.56 0.36
CA ASN A 411 -42.49 30.95 1.66
C ASN A 411 -42.18 29.46 1.53
N THR A 412 -41.27 28.95 2.34
CA THR A 412 -40.99 27.51 2.41
C THR A 412 -42.20 26.74 2.93
N ILE A 413 -42.68 25.77 2.18
CA ILE A 413 -43.84 24.90 2.52
C ILE A 413 -43.47 23.91 3.63
N VAL A 414 -42.16 23.79 3.98
CA VAL A 414 -41.67 22.91 5.03
C VAL A 414 -41.77 23.64 6.38
N PRO A 415 -42.40 23.07 7.43
CA PRO A 415 -42.37 23.66 8.77
C PRO A 415 -40.93 23.81 9.27
N GLU A 416 -40.65 24.93 9.95
CA GLU A 416 -39.36 25.18 10.64
C GLU A 416 -39.14 24.13 11.75
N SER A 417 -38.76 22.93 11.37
CA SER A 417 -38.18 21.93 12.27
C SER A 417 -36.76 21.67 11.84
N ASP A 418 -35.89 21.86 12.76
CA ASP A 418 -34.42 21.67 12.76
C ASP A 418 -33.82 21.07 11.47
N GLY A 419 -32.82 21.75 10.87
CA GLY A 419 -32.22 21.43 9.55
C GLY A 419 -31.76 19.98 9.33
N GLU A 420 -31.70 19.14 10.36
CA GLU A 420 -31.43 17.70 10.29
C GLU A 420 -32.65 16.88 9.79
N GLU A 421 -33.90 17.29 10.06
CA GLU A 421 -35.11 16.58 9.57
C GLU A 421 -35.37 16.83 8.08
N VAL A 422 -35.07 18.02 7.56
CA VAL A 422 -35.21 18.34 6.13
C VAL A 422 -34.23 17.52 5.27
N GLU A 423 -32.98 17.33 5.72
CA GLU A 423 -32.01 16.45 5.05
C GLU A 423 -32.47 14.98 5.06
N SER A 424 -33.12 14.52 6.13
CA SER A 424 -33.61 13.14 6.23
C SER A 424 -34.87 12.90 5.37
N GLU A 425 -35.78 13.87 5.26
CA GLU A 425 -36.98 13.77 4.40
C GLU A 425 -36.64 13.88 2.91
N VAL A 426 -35.69 14.73 2.52
CA VAL A 426 -35.16 14.82 1.14
C VAL A 426 -34.42 13.54 0.77
N GLN A 427 -33.64 12.94 1.69
CA GLN A 427 -33.04 11.63 1.48
C GLN A 427 -34.07 10.52 1.29
N THR A 428 -35.15 10.52 2.06
CA THR A 428 -36.23 9.52 1.97
C THR A 428 -37.07 9.67 0.69
N ALA A 429 -37.32 10.92 0.24
CA ALA A 429 -38.06 11.19 -0.98
C ALA A 429 -37.28 10.92 -2.28
N THR A 430 -35.95 11.02 -2.24
CA THR A 430 -35.07 10.77 -3.40
C THR A 430 -34.57 9.33 -3.51
N GLU A 431 -34.65 8.54 -2.42
CA GLU A 431 -34.23 7.11 -2.44
C GLU A 431 -34.97 6.21 -3.43
N PRO A 432 -36.31 6.31 -3.61
CA PRO A 432 -37.03 5.48 -4.59
C PRO A 432 -36.68 5.84 -6.04
N THR A 433 -36.51 7.10 -6.38
CA THR A 433 -36.19 7.55 -7.74
C THR A 433 -34.75 7.14 -8.15
N ILE A 434 -33.81 7.13 -7.20
CA ILE A 434 -32.43 6.69 -7.43
C ILE A 434 -32.34 5.16 -7.53
N LYS A 435 -33.22 4.41 -6.82
CA LYS A 435 -33.28 2.95 -6.93
C LYS A 435 -33.81 2.49 -8.29
N GLU A 436 -34.87 3.12 -8.80
CA GLU A 436 -35.45 2.81 -10.12
C GLU A 436 -34.47 3.13 -11.26
N ALA A 437 -33.81 4.28 -11.23
CA ALA A 437 -32.80 4.64 -12.23
C ALA A 437 -31.55 3.71 -12.22
N ASN A 438 -31.26 3.05 -11.10
CA ASN A 438 -30.16 2.09 -11.01
C ASN A 438 -30.53 0.65 -11.39
N GLU A 439 -31.81 0.25 -11.35
CA GLU A 439 -32.27 -1.06 -11.83
C GLU A 439 -32.33 -1.10 -13.35
N ASP A 440 -32.75 -0.04 -14.01
CA ASP A 440 -32.79 0.05 -15.48
C ASP A 440 -31.38 0.07 -16.11
N SER A 441 -30.36 0.56 -15.41
CA SER A 441 -28.94 0.53 -15.87
C SER A 441 -28.23 -0.83 -15.69
N LEU A 442 -28.92 -1.84 -15.15
CA LEU A 442 -28.39 -3.20 -14.97
C LEU A 442 -28.81 -4.15 -16.10
N LEU A 443 -29.65 -3.69 -17.06
CA LEU A 443 -30.15 -4.46 -18.19
C LEU A 443 -29.59 -4.01 -19.56
N GLU A 444 -28.74 -2.97 -19.60
CA GLU A 444 -27.92 -2.58 -20.74
C GLU A 444 -26.41 -2.74 -20.37
#